data_3928a9051877fc2eadd0e144e10247da
#
_entry.id   3928a9051877fc2eadd0e144e10247da
#
_cell.length_a   1.000
_cell.length_b   1.000
_cell.length_c   1.000
_cell.angle_alpha   90.00
_cell.angle_beta   90.00
_cell.angle_gamma   90.00
#
_symmetry.space_group_name_H-M   'P 1'
#
loop_
_entity.id
_entity.type
_entity.pdbx_description
1 polymer ?
#
loop_
_entity_poly.entity_id
_entity_poly.type
_entity_poly.pdbx_seq_one_letter_code
_entity_poly.pdbx_strand_id
1 'polypeptide(L)'
;LRWFDKSLFMTSDGVRRSLLGIIERLLQGLSVVSSVSSIGKVFLWSLPVWMCETAMYYLIALGFDLRPIFDSQIEFIASILVFTSAANLAGVLPSTAGSWGPFDFFGAASLVALGVGQELAAAYALTVHVTLWLPPTILGGVLLILDGNSLSKLIKGAGSNDRSISGEAQDL
;
A
#
# COMPACT_ATOMS: atom_id res chain seq x y z
N LEU A 1 -5.55 -27.70 -34.28
CA LEU A 1 -5.03 -26.34 -34.44
C LEU A 1 -6.15 -25.28 -34.34
N ARG A 2 -7.40 -25.54 -34.76
CA ARG A 2 -8.53 -24.58 -34.68
C ARG A 2 -9.11 -24.36 -33.27
N TRP A 3 -8.76 -25.19 -32.30
CA TRP A 3 -9.23 -25.05 -30.90
C TRP A 3 -8.34 -24.11 -30.08
N PHE A 4 -7.06 -24.03 -30.42
CA PHE A 4 -6.09 -23.14 -29.75
C PHE A 4 -6.30 -21.67 -30.07
N ASP A 5 -6.79 -21.35 -31.28
CA ASP A 5 -7.01 -19.98 -31.72
C ASP A 5 -8.21 -19.31 -31.02
N LYS A 6 -9.26 -20.08 -30.68
CA LYS A 6 -10.45 -19.55 -30.04
C LYS A 6 -10.24 -19.19 -28.56
N SER A 7 -9.39 -19.94 -27.86
CA SER A 7 -9.09 -19.67 -26.44
C SER A 7 -8.20 -18.44 -26.24
N LEU A 8 -7.27 -18.18 -27.15
CA LEU A 8 -6.39 -17.01 -27.14
C LEU A 8 -7.14 -15.71 -27.43
N PHE A 9 -8.14 -15.74 -28.34
CA PHE A 9 -8.94 -14.58 -28.68
C PHE A 9 -9.92 -14.19 -27.55
N MET A 10 -10.52 -15.16 -26.86
CA MET A 10 -11.41 -14.89 -25.70
C MET A 10 -10.63 -14.35 -24.50
N THR A 11 -9.39 -14.78 -24.30
CA THR A 11 -8.54 -14.30 -23.19
C THR A 11 -8.10 -12.86 -23.41
N SER A 12 -7.82 -12.45 -24.66
CA SER A 12 -7.41 -11.09 -24.97
C SER A 12 -8.54 -10.06 -24.78
N ASP A 13 -9.77 -10.40 -25.12
CA ASP A 13 -10.92 -9.50 -24.97
C ASP A 13 -11.39 -9.37 -23.50
N GLY A 14 -11.24 -10.42 -22.71
CA GLY A 14 -11.49 -10.38 -21.27
C GLY A 14 -10.49 -9.48 -20.53
N VAL A 15 -9.21 -9.66 -20.80
CA VAL A 15 -8.12 -8.85 -20.24
C VAL A 15 -8.23 -7.39 -20.68
N ARG A 16 -8.53 -7.14 -21.95
CA ARG A 16 -8.75 -5.80 -22.50
C ARG A 16 -9.92 -5.09 -21.85
N ARG A 17 -11.05 -5.76 -21.65
CA ARG A 17 -12.23 -5.19 -20.94
C ARG A 17 -11.90 -4.90 -19.47
N SER A 18 -11.20 -5.80 -18.78
CA SER A 18 -10.75 -5.56 -17.40
C SER A 18 -9.81 -4.37 -17.33
N LEU A 19 -8.84 -4.26 -18.23
CA LEU A 19 -7.92 -3.12 -18.28
C LEU A 19 -8.64 -1.81 -18.58
N LEU A 20 -9.57 -1.79 -19.54
CA LEU A 20 -10.38 -0.60 -19.85
C LEU A 20 -11.24 -0.20 -18.66
N GLY A 21 -11.86 -1.15 -17.96
CA GLY A 21 -12.64 -0.87 -16.74
C GLY A 21 -11.79 -0.33 -15.58
N ILE A 22 -10.53 -0.77 -15.44
CA ILE A 22 -9.59 -0.21 -14.47
C ILE A 22 -9.21 1.22 -14.87
N ILE A 23 -8.89 1.45 -16.15
CA ILE A 23 -8.54 2.77 -16.66
C ILE A 23 -9.71 3.76 -16.49
N GLU A 24 -10.93 3.36 -16.81
CA GLU A 24 -12.13 4.20 -16.62
C GLU A 24 -12.33 4.57 -15.14
N ARG A 25 -12.19 3.61 -14.22
CA ARG A 25 -12.29 3.88 -12.77
C ARG A 25 -11.16 4.79 -12.27
N LEU A 26 -9.95 4.62 -12.79
CA LEU A 26 -8.82 5.52 -12.50
C LEU A 26 -9.10 6.94 -13.01
N LEU A 27 -9.58 7.07 -14.26
CA LEU A 27 -9.94 8.36 -14.84
C LEU A 27 -11.11 9.03 -14.10
N GLN A 28 -12.11 8.25 -13.66
CA GLN A 28 -13.19 8.76 -12.82
C GLN A 28 -12.68 9.21 -11.45
N GLY A 29 -11.76 8.46 -10.82
CA GLY A 29 -11.08 8.87 -9.58
C GLY A 29 -10.28 10.16 -9.75
N LEU A 30 -9.58 10.30 -10.87
CA LEU A 30 -8.81 11.51 -11.22
C LEU A 30 -9.74 12.71 -11.55
N SER A 31 -10.96 12.49 -12.03
CA SER A 31 -11.92 13.57 -12.33
C SER A 31 -12.37 14.33 -11.06
N VAL A 32 -12.30 13.69 -9.88
CA VAL A 32 -12.55 14.35 -8.59
C VAL A 32 -11.48 15.42 -8.29
N VAL A 33 -10.29 15.28 -8.89
CA VAL A 33 -9.14 16.20 -8.75
C VAL A 33 -9.12 17.21 -9.92
N SER A 34 -10.28 17.61 -10.41
CA SER A 34 -10.44 18.40 -11.63
C SER A 34 -10.09 19.89 -11.50
N SER A 35 -9.77 20.39 -10.30
CA SER A 35 -9.34 21.78 -10.12
C SER A 35 -8.00 21.87 -9.37
N VAL A 36 -7.16 22.81 -9.77
CA VAL A 36 -5.89 23.13 -9.07
C VAL A 36 -6.11 23.38 -7.58
N SER A 37 -7.24 24.00 -7.22
CA SER A 37 -7.64 24.24 -5.83
C SER A 37 -7.88 22.91 -5.06
N SER A 38 -8.50 21.92 -5.68
CA SER A 38 -8.72 20.59 -5.07
C SER A 38 -7.41 19.85 -4.86
N ILE A 39 -6.49 19.90 -5.84
CA ILE A 39 -5.13 19.34 -5.73
C ILE A 39 -4.40 19.99 -4.54
N GLY A 40 -4.43 21.32 -4.47
CA GLY A 40 -3.80 22.05 -3.37
C GLY A 40 -4.36 21.68 -1.99
N LYS A 41 -5.67 21.50 -1.87
CA LYS A 41 -6.30 21.04 -0.61
C LYS A 41 -5.88 19.61 -0.24
N VAL A 42 -5.91 18.68 -1.19
CA VAL A 42 -5.47 17.29 -0.95
C VAL A 42 -4.01 17.27 -0.52
N PHE A 43 -3.15 18.01 -1.21
CA PHE A 43 -1.74 18.12 -0.84
C PHE A 43 -1.56 18.69 0.56
N LEU A 44 -2.24 19.80 0.88
CA LEU A 44 -2.15 20.45 2.19
C LEU A 44 -2.62 19.51 3.32
N TRP A 45 -3.71 18.76 3.12
CA TRP A 45 -4.21 17.81 4.10
C TRP A 45 -3.36 16.52 4.19
N SER A 46 -2.60 16.19 3.16
CA SER A 46 -1.66 15.06 3.21
C SER A 46 -0.40 15.35 4.02
N LEU A 47 0.02 16.63 4.11
CA LEU A 47 1.23 17.00 4.85
C LEU A 47 1.21 16.57 6.33
N PRO A 48 0.15 16.82 7.13
CA PRO A 48 0.09 16.34 8.51
C PRO A 48 0.22 14.82 8.63
N VAL A 49 -0.37 14.06 7.69
CA VAL A 49 -0.28 12.60 7.67
C VAL A 49 1.16 12.14 7.46
N TRP A 50 1.84 12.70 6.44
CA TRP A 50 3.24 12.39 6.17
C TRP A 50 4.18 12.82 7.29
N MET A 51 3.86 13.96 7.95
CA MET A 51 4.63 14.40 9.12
C MET A 51 4.47 13.47 10.31
N CYS A 52 3.25 13.01 10.60
CA CYS A 52 3.00 12.03 11.66
C CYS A 52 3.70 10.70 11.38
N GLU A 53 3.64 10.22 10.14
CA GLU A 53 4.30 9.00 9.71
C GLU A 53 5.83 9.10 9.87
N THR A 54 6.43 10.16 9.33
CA THR A 54 7.87 10.41 9.45
C THR A 54 8.30 10.58 10.91
N ALA A 55 7.47 11.25 11.73
CA ALA A 55 7.73 11.37 13.17
C ALA A 55 7.72 10.02 13.88
N MET A 56 6.80 9.11 13.52
CA MET A 56 6.78 7.74 14.02
C MET A 56 8.07 7.00 13.64
N TYR A 57 8.50 7.09 12.39
CA TYR A 57 9.75 6.47 11.92
C TYR A 57 10.97 7.02 12.66
N TYR A 58 11.00 8.33 12.88
CA TYR A 58 12.03 9.00 13.66
C TYR A 58 12.09 8.49 15.11
N LEU A 59 10.94 8.35 15.78
CA LEU A 59 10.87 7.84 17.14
C LEU A 59 11.34 6.38 17.25
N ILE A 60 10.95 5.54 16.27
CA ILE A 60 11.45 4.16 16.20
C ILE A 60 12.96 4.15 15.98
N ALA A 61 13.50 5.02 15.13
CA ALA A 61 14.95 5.13 14.88
C ALA A 61 15.73 5.53 16.13
N LEU A 62 15.17 6.37 16.98
CA LEU A 62 15.75 6.67 18.30
C LEU A 62 15.75 5.43 19.21
N GLY A 63 14.68 4.63 19.18
CA GLY A 63 14.60 3.38 19.94
C GLY A 63 15.60 2.31 19.48
N PHE A 64 16.03 2.35 18.22
CA PHE A 64 17.08 1.50 17.65
C PHE A 64 18.51 2.09 17.81
N ASP A 65 18.63 3.24 18.48
CA ASP A 65 19.90 3.94 18.68
C ASP A 65 20.62 4.25 17.36
N LEU A 66 19.87 4.61 16.31
CA LEU A 66 20.45 4.95 15.01
C LEU A 66 21.12 6.32 14.99
N ARG A 67 20.78 7.22 15.93
CA ARG A 67 21.29 8.59 15.95
C ARG A 67 22.82 8.69 16.00
N PRO A 68 23.57 7.88 16.80
CA PRO A 68 25.03 7.97 16.88
C PRO A 68 25.76 7.56 15.59
N ILE A 69 25.11 6.92 14.65
CA ILE A 69 25.70 6.50 13.37
C ILE A 69 25.95 7.71 12.45
N PHE A 70 25.21 8.81 12.66
CA PHE A 70 25.25 10.00 11.83
C PHE A 70 25.98 11.15 12.52
N ASP A 71 26.81 11.90 11.79
CA ASP A 71 27.66 12.97 12.32
C ASP A 71 26.83 14.16 12.83
N SER A 72 25.68 14.41 12.23
CA SER A 72 24.83 15.55 12.60
C SER A 72 23.36 15.16 12.76
N GLN A 73 22.61 15.99 13.49
CA GLN A 73 21.15 15.84 13.59
C GLN A 73 20.44 15.98 12.23
N ILE A 74 21.01 16.80 11.35
CA ILE A 74 20.43 17.03 10.02
C ILE A 74 20.59 15.77 9.17
N GLU A 75 21.75 15.12 9.20
CA GLU A 75 21.98 13.84 8.49
C GLU A 75 21.09 12.74 9.02
N PHE A 76 20.91 12.64 10.33
CA PHE A 76 19.98 11.69 10.91
C PHE A 76 18.54 11.91 10.44
N ILE A 77 18.04 13.14 10.46
CA ILE A 77 16.69 13.47 9.94
C ILE A 77 16.60 13.17 8.45
N ALA A 78 17.63 13.55 7.68
CA ALA A 78 17.68 13.29 6.25
C ALA A 78 17.65 11.78 5.94
N SER A 79 18.35 10.95 6.73
CA SER A 79 18.35 9.50 6.56
C SER A 79 16.95 8.90 6.78
N ILE A 80 16.19 9.40 7.76
CA ILE A 80 14.81 8.98 8.00
C ILE A 80 13.89 9.41 6.84
N LEU A 81 14.08 10.61 6.29
CA LEU A 81 13.33 11.06 5.11
C LEU A 81 13.66 10.22 3.86
N VAL A 82 14.91 9.84 3.67
CA VAL A 82 15.35 8.93 2.59
C VAL A 82 14.70 7.56 2.77
N PHE A 83 14.74 6.99 3.98
CA PHE A 83 14.06 5.74 4.31
C PHE A 83 12.56 5.84 4.00
N THR A 84 11.88 6.87 4.52
CA THR A 84 10.45 7.10 4.31
C THR A 84 10.11 7.12 2.81
N SER A 85 10.90 7.86 2.04
CA SER A 85 10.68 7.99 0.59
C SER A 85 10.93 6.67 -0.14
N ALA A 86 12.02 5.96 0.16
CA ALA A 86 12.37 4.70 -0.48
C ALA A 86 11.35 3.60 -0.19
N ALA A 87 10.96 3.45 1.08
CA ALA A 87 10.00 2.44 1.53
C ALA A 87 8.60 2.68 0.93
N ASN A 88 8.11 3.92 0.98
CA ASN A 88 6.78 4.26 0.46
C ASN A 88 6.70 4.20 -1.07
N LEU A 89 7.74 4.61 -1.80
CA LEU A 89 7.80 4.45 -3.25
C LEU A 89 7.84 2.97 -3.65
N ALA A 90 8.54 2.13 -2.90
CA ALA A 90 8.56 0.69 -3.13
C ALA A 90 7.20 0.04 -2.91
N GLY A 91 6.36 0.61 -2.03
CA GLY A 91 4.98 0.17 -1.81
C GLY A 91 4.06 0.31 -3.03
N VAL A 92 4.45 1.09 -4.04
CA VAL A 92 3.73 1.19 -5.34
C VAL A 92 3.96 -0.05 -6.21
N LEU A 93 5.02 -0.80 -5.96
CA LEU A 93 5.32 -2.02 -6.73
C LEU A 93 4.26 -3.10 -6.47
N PRO A 94 3.80 -3.82 -7.51
CA PRO A 94 2.92 -4.95 -7.33
C PRO A 94 3.55 -6.00 -6.40
N SER A 95 2.97 -6.19 -5.24
CA SER A 95 3.47 -7.09 -4.22
C SER A 95 2.31 -7.76 -3.46
N THR A 96 2.62 -8.47 -2.41
CA THR A 96 1.63 -9.03 -1.48
C THR A 96 0.81 -7.94 -0.79
N ALA A 97 -0.34 -8.29 -0.23
CA ALA A 97 -1.14 -7.38 0.57
C ALA A 97 -0.30 -6.74 1.68
N GLY A 98 -0.33 -5.39 1.77
CA GLY A 98 0.46 -4.63 2.75
C GLY A 98 1.89 -4.32 2.31
N SER A 99 2.27 -4.54 1.04
CA SER A 99 3.61 -4.24 0.48
C SER A 99 4.78 -4.96 1.17
N TRP A 100 4.50 -6.12 1.81
CA TRP A 100 5.54 -6.95 2.42
C TRP A 100 6.62 -7.34 1.39
N GLY A 101 7.86 -7.15 1.77
CA GLY A 101 9.04 -7.39 0.96
C GLY A 101 9.58 -6.11 0.30
N PRO A 102 8.92 -5.50 -0.68
CA PRO A 102 9.44 -4.29 -1.32
C PRO A 102 9.66 -3.13 -0.34
N PHE A 103 8.69 -2.83 0.52
CA PHE A 103 8.82 -1.80 1.55
C PHE A 103 10.05 -2.06 2.43
N ASP A 104 10.16 -3.27 2.97
CA ASP A 104 11.23 -3.66 3.89
C ASP A 104 12.59 -3.65 3.21
N PHE A 105 12.66 -4.22 1.99
CA PHE A 105 13.90 -4.32 1.24
C PHE A 105 14.44 -2.95 0.84
N PHE A 106 13.64 -2.11 0.21
CA PHE A 106 14.12 -0.79 -0.26
C PHE A 106 14.33 0.17 0.91
N GLY A 107 13.49 0.08 1.95
CA GLY A 107 13.71 0.82 3.19
C GLY A 107 15.05 0.47 3.84
N ALA A 108 15.31 -0.81 4.10
CA ALA A 108 16.57 -1.27 4.66
C ALA A 108 17.77 -0.93 3.76
N ALA A 109 17.66 -1.17 2.44
CA ALA A 109 18.73 -0.87 1.49
C ALA A 109 19.11 0.61 1.49
N SER A 110 18.14 1.51 1.65
CA SER A 110 18.41 2.95 1.73
C SER A 110 19.26 3.33 2.95
N LEU A 111 18.98 2.72 4.10
CA LEU A 111 19.77 2.94 5.32
C LEU A 111 21.17 2.31 5.23
N VAL A 112 21.28 1.12 4.63
CA VAL A 112 22.58 0.47 4.39
C VAL A 112 23.46 1.35 3.48
N ALA A 113 22.88 1.96 2.46
CA ALA A 113 23.58 2.90 1.58
C ALA A 113 24.08 4.16 2.32
N LEU A 114 23.47 4.49 3.47
CA LEU A 114 23.83 5.60 4.34
C LEU A 114 24.73 5.18 5.51
N GLY A 115 25.25 3.94 5.52
CA GLY A 115 26.22 3.46 6.49
C GLY A 115 25.64 2.71 7.70
N VAL A 116 24.33 2.47 7.75
CA VAL A 116 23.71 1.64 8.79
C VAL A 116 24.02 0.16 8.52
N GLY A 117 24.40 -0.59 9.57
CA GLY A 117 24.63 -2.02 9.45
C GLY A 117 23.40 -2.77 8.93
N GLN A 118 23.59 -3.75 8.04
CA GLN A 118 22.52 -4.45 7.33
C GLN A 118 21.48 -5.08 8.27
N GLU A 119 21.93 -5.73 9.35
CA GLU A 119 21.03 -6.37 10.31
C GLU A 119 20.17 -5.34 11.05
N LEU A 120 20.77 -4.23 11.45
CA LEU A 120 20.10 -3.14 12.14
C LEU A 120 19.09 -2.43 11.22
N ALA A 121 19.48 -2.18 9.97
CA ALA A 121 18.59 -1.59 8.96
C ALA A 121 17.38 -2.49 8.66
N ALA A 122 17.59 -3.81 8.55
CA ALA A 122 16.52 -4.76 8.32
C ALA A 122 15.58 -4.86 9.53
N ALA A 123 16.11 -4.94 10.75
CA ALA A 123 15.32 -4.98 11.96
C ALA A 123 14.50 -3.70 12.15
N TYR A 124 15.09 -2.55 11.87
CA TYR A 124 14.41 -1.26 11.90
C TYR A 124 13.26 -1.21 10.86
N ALA A 125 13.55 -1.56 9.60
CA ALA A 125 12.54 -1.54 8.52
C ALA A 125 11.34 -2.42 8.85
N LEU A 126 11.60 -3.65 9.33
CA LEU A 126 10.54 -4.57 9.74
C LEU A 126 9.72 -4.02 10.92
N THR A 127 10.37 -3.42 11.90
CA THR A 127 9.67 -2.83 13.06
C THR A 127 8.79 -1.66 12.64
N VAL A 128 9.29 -0.80 11.77
CA VAL A 128 8.51 0.30 11.18
C VAL A 128 7.30 -0.25 10.44
N HIS A 129 7.47 -1.26 9.60
CA HIS A 129 6.40 -1.86 8.82
C HIS A 129 5.32 -2.47 9.71
N VAL A 130 5.71 -3.24 10.72
CA VAL A 130 4.77 -3.82 11.70
C VAL A 130 4.02 -2.72 12.44
N THR A 131 4.71 -1.68 12.88
CA THR A 131 4.10 -0.54 13.61
C THR A 131 3.15 0.25 12.73
N LEU A 132 3.43 0.38 11.44
CA LEU A 132 2.56 1.06 10.48
C LEU A 132 1.29 0.25 10.21
N TRP A 133 1.40 -1.06 10.12
CA TRP A 133 0.31 -1.94 9.68
C TRP A 133 -0.57 -2.46 10.83
N LEU A 134 0.03 -2.81 11.96
CA LEU A 134 -0.65 -3.52 13.05
C LEU A 134 -1.74 -2.69 13.75
N PRO A 135 -1.50 -1.42 14.18
CA PRO A 135 -2.50 -0.63 14.88
C PRO A 135 -3.77 -0.37 14.05
N PRO A 136 -3.69 0.09 12.79
CA PRO A 136 -4.89 0.31 11.98
C PRO A 136 -5.64 -1.00 11.67
N THR A 137 -4.93 -2.12 11.52
CA THR A 137 -5.55 -3.43 11.29
C THR A 137 -6.33 -3.90 12.53
N ILE A 138 -5.74 -3.77 13.72
CA ILE A 138 -6.42 -4.11 14.98
C ILE A 138 -7.62 -3.18 15.19
N LEU A 139 -7.44 -1.87 15.02
CA LEU A 139 -8.52 -0.91 15.20
C LEU A 139 -9.67 -1.14 14.21
N GLY A 140 -9.36 -1.41 12.95
CA GLY A 140 -10.35 -1.76 11.93
C GLY A 140 -11.10 -3.04 12.27
N GLY A 141 -10.41 -4.06 12.76
CA GLY A 141 -11.03 -5.31 13.23
C GLY A 141 -11.96 -5.09 14.43
N VAL A 142 -11.53 -4.30 15.41
CA VAL A 142 -12.36 -3.96 16.58
C VAL A 142 -13.61 -3.18 16.16
N LEU A 143 -13.47 -2.17 15.31
CA LEU A 143 -14.61 -1.38 14.81
C LEU A 143 -15.60 -2.24 14.03
N LEU A 144 -15.13 -3.19 13.21
CA LEU A 144 -15.97 -4.15 12.50
C LEU A 144 -16.80 -5.03 13.44
N ILE A 145 -16.22 -5.44 14.55
CA ILE A 145 -16.90 -6.24 15.58
C ILE A 145 -17.94 -5.38 16.30
N LEU A 146 -17.58 -4.15 16.68
CA LEU A 146 -18.46 -3.23 17.41
C LEU A 146 -19.66 -2.77 16.58
N ASP A 147 -19.49 -2.55 15.29
CA ASP A 147 -20.57 -2.15 14.36
C ASP A 147 -21.58 -3.28 14.08
N GLY A 148 -21.40 -4.46 14.66
CA GLY A 148 -22.31 -5.61 14.48
C GLY A 148 -22.39 -6.09 13.02
N ASN A 149 -21.51 -5.61 12.15
CA ASN A 149 -21.34 -6.12 10.80
C ASN A 149 -20.66 -7.49 10.90
N SER A 150 -21.48 -8.51 11.17
CA SER A 150 -21.00 -9.88 11.28
C SER A 150 -20.24 -10.23 9.99
N LEU A 151 -19.03 -10.76 10.15
CA LEU A 151 -18.21 -11.33 9.09
C LEU A 151 -19.06 -12.24 8.16
N SER A 152 -20.09 -12.87 8.71
CA SER A 152 -21.14 -13.63 8.02
C SER A 152 -21.91 -12.80 6.98
N LYS A 153 -22.19 -11.51 7.20
CA LYS A 153 -22.87 -10.64 6.22
C LYS A 153 -21.94 -10.28 5.06
N LEU A 154 -20.65 -10.05 5.35
CA LEU A 154 -19.65 -9.76 4.32
C LEU A 154 -19.38 -10.99 3.44
N ILE A 155 -19.28 -12.18 4.03
CA ILE A 155 -19.09 -13.45 3.30
C ILE A 155 -20.35 -13.78 2.47
N LYS A 156 -21.56 -13.57 3.00
CA LYS A 156 -22.81 -13.78 2.26
C LYS A 156 -22.98 -12.80 1.10
N GLY A 157 -22.57 -11.54 1.29
CA GLY A 157 -22.58 -10.54 0.22
C GLY A 157 -21.62 -10.88 -0.92
N ALA A 158 -20.42 -11.37 -0.62
CA ALA A 158 -19.46 -11.84 -1.61
C ALA A 158 -19.97 -13.09 -2.36
N GLY A 159 -20.59 -14.05 -1.66
CA GLY A 159 -21.12 -15.29 -2.27
C GLY A 159 -22.38 -15.09 -3.09
N SER A 160 -23.17 -14.04 -2.85
CA SER A 160 -24.36 -13.72 -3.67
C SER A 160 -23.98 -13.09 -5.00
N ASN A 161 -22.90 -12.31 -5.05
CA ASN A 161 -22.40 -11.69 -6.26
C ASN A 161 -21.81 -12.73 -7.25
N ASP A 162 -21.21 -13.77 -6.72
CA ASP A 162 -20.63 -14.87 -7.52
C ASP A 162 -21.72 -15.75 -8.16
N ARG A 163 -22.87 -15.90 -7.50
CA ARG A 163 -24.01 -16.66 -8.03
C ARG A 163 -24.79 -15.92 -9.13
N SER A 164 -24.84 -14.59 -9.07
CA SER A 164 -25.47 -13.80 -10.13
C SER A 164 -24.68 -13.85 -11.44
N ILE A 165 -23.36 -13.90 -11.36
CA ILE A 165 -22.47 -13.98 -12.52
C ILE A 165 -22.53 -15.39 -13.16
N SER A 166 -22.63 -16.45 -12.32
CA SER A 166 -22.71 -17.83 -12.81
C SER A 166 -24.08 -18.21 -13.37
N GLY A 167 -25.16 -17.58 -12.91
CA GLY A 167 -26.53 -17.77 -13.43
C GLY A 167 -26.72 -17.20 -14.83
N GLU A 168 -26.17 -16.01 -15.07
CA GLU A 168 -26.27 -15.31 -16.36
C GLU A 168 -25.44 -16.00 -17.49
N ALA A 169 -24.43 -16.79 -17.10
CA ALA A 169 -23.61 -17.57 -18.05
C ALA A 169 -24.24 -18.90 -18.47
N GLN A 170 -25.30 -19.36 -17.81
CA GLN A 170 -26.00 -20.61 -18.14
C GLN A 170 -27.24 -20.42 -19.04
N ASP A 171 -27.72 -19.19 -19.18
CA ASP A 171 -28.91 -18.84 -20.00
C ASP A 171 -28.54 -18.31 -21.42
N LEU A 172 -27.28 -18.40 -21.85
CA LEU A 172 -26.76 -18.08 -23.18
C LEU A 172 -26.21 -19.31 -23.90
#